data_2542ab1725de9f74b1ea290982cb4ddb
#
_entry.id   2542ab1725de9f74b1ea290982cb4ddb
#
_cell.length_a   1.000
_cell.length_b   1.000
_cell.length_c   1.000
_cell.angle_alpha   90.00
_cell.angle_beta   90.00
_cell.angle_gamma   90.00
#
_symmetry.space_group_name_H-M   'P 1'
#
loop_
_entity.id
_entity.type
_entity.pdbx_description
1 polymer ?
#
loop_
_entity_poly.entity_id
_entity_poly.type
_entity_poly.pdbx_seq_one_letter_code
_entity_poly.pdbx_strand_id
1 'polypeptide(L)'
;MRCKAIVIGATSGIGNELVRVLHQNNYVVGATGRRLGLLRELKSELQTHIHIREMDITCIEAQDGLQSLIREMEGVDIIVISAGTADINISWEAEKQTVETNVVGFTSMANAAFQYFSHKGSGHLVAISSIAAIRGGGSFI
;
A
#
# COMPACT_ATOMS: atom_id res chain seq x y z
N MET A 1 12.19 -10.58 18.45
CA MET A 1 12.23 -10.19 17.02
C MET A 1 11.00 -9.31 16.76
N ARG A 2 11.13 -8.20 16.06
CA ARG A 2 9.97 -7.33 15.74
C ARG A 2 9.26 -7.87 14.50
N CYS A 3 7.94 -7.84 14.52
CA CYS A 3 7.13 -8.09 13.32
C CYS A 3 7.36 -6.99 12.28
N LYS A 4 7.28 -7.34 11.03
CA LYS A 4 7.53 -6.46 9.89
C LYS A 4 6.27 -6.31 9.05
N ALA A 5 5.89 -5.07 8.77
CA ALA A 5 4.70 -4.77 7.96
C ALA A 5 5.03 -3.81 6.82
N ILE A 6 4.44 -4.01 5.66
CA ILE A 6 4.48 -3.06 4.55
C ILE A 6 3.07 -2.50 4.34
N VAL A 7 2.98 -1.17 4.22
CA VAL A 7 1.75 -0.46 3.86
C VAL A 7 1.91 0.15 2.47
N ILE A 8 1.14 -0.35 1.53
CA ILE A 8 1.08 0.15 0.15
C ILE A 8 0.00 1.22 0.09
N GLY A 9 0.39 2.47 -0.21
CA GLY A 9 -0.50 3.63 -0.14
C GLY A 9 -0.41 4.37 1.21
N ALA A 10 0.80 4.67 1.65
CA ALA A 10 1.09 5.22 2.98
C ALA A 10 1.21 6.75 3.02
N THR A 11 0.93 7.48 1.92
CA THR A 11 1.18 8.92 1.85
C THR A 11 0.02 9.78 2.36
N SER A 12 -1.14 9.20 2.62
CA SER A 12 -2.31 9.92 3.15
C SER A 12 -3.36 8.96 3.74
N GLY A 13 -4.33 9.52 4.43
CA GLY A 13 -5.52 8.83 4.92
C GLY A 13 -5.20 7.61 5.78
N ILE A 14 -5.96 6.53 5.57
CA ILE A 14 -5.90 5.30 6.37
C ILE A 14 -4.48 4.70 6.34
N GLY A 15 -3.84 4.64 5.18
CA GLY A 15 -2.50 4.06 5.06
C GLY A 15 -1.45 4.83 5.85
N ASN A 16 -1.51 6.15 5.86
CA ASN A 16 -0.58 7.00 6.62
C ASN A 16 -0.73 6.82 8.14
N GLU A 17 -1.97 6.82 8.64
CA GLU A 17 -2.23 6.57 10.05
C GLU A 17 -1.88 5.14 10.47
N LEU A 18 -2.13 4.17 9.61
CA LEU A 18 -1.77 2.78 9.88
C LEU A 18 -0.26 2.59 10.06
N VAL A 19 0.57 3.29 9.28
CA VAL A 19 2.03 3.29 9.46
C VAL A 19 2.40 3.75 10.87
N ARG A 20 1.80 4.84 11.37
CA ARG A 20 2.05 5.34 12.74
C ARG A 20 1.61 4.32 13.80
N VAL A 21 0.42 3.76 13.66
CA VAL A 21 -0.11 2.76 14.60
C VAL A 21 0.78 1.52 14.64
N LEU A 22 1.20 0.99 13.50
CA LEU A 22 2.11 -0.15 13.44
C LEU A 22 3.47 0.17 14.08
N HIS A 23 4.03 1.34 13.77
CA HIS A 23 5.29 1.78 14.36
C HIS A 23 5.20 1.93 15.89
N GLN A 24 4.13 2.54 16.41
CA GLN A 24 3.86 2.66 17.85
C GLN A 24 3.71 1.30 18.56
N ASN A 25 3.28 0.27 17.82
CA ASN A 25 3.17 -1.10 18.28
C ASN A 25 4.45 -1.94 18.01
N ASN A 26 5.58 -1.28 17.85
CA ASN A 26 6.90 -1.90 17.70
C ASN A 26 7.10 -2.74 16.43
N TYR A 27 6.36 -2.46 15.35
CA TYR A 27 6.66 -3.03 14.05
C TYR A 27 7.83 -2.30 13.38
N VAL A 28 8.58 -3.02 12.55
CA VAL A 28 9.38 -2.40 11.49
C VAL A 28 8.45 -2.20 10.30
N VAL A 29 8.34 -0.97 9.82
CA VAL A 29 7.34 -0.62 8.81
C VAL A 29 8.00 -0.21 7.50
N GLY A 30 7.56 -0.80 6.41
CA GLY A 30 7.79 -0.33 5.04
C GLY A 30 6.60 0.51 4.58
N ALA A 31 6.85 1.73 4.16
CA ALA A 31 5.82 2.65 3.67
C ALA A 31 6.06 2.96 2.19
N THR A 32 5.04 2.76 1.35
CA THR A 32 5.14 3.06 -0.08
C THR A 32 4.03 3.99 -0.56
N GLY A 33 4.31 4.70 -1.62
CA GLY A 33 3.37 5.60 -2.29
C GLY A 33 4.04 6.43 -3.37
N ARG A 34 3.25 7.18 -4.13
CA ARG A 34 3.72 7.98 -5.26
C ARG A 34 4.42 9.29 -4.85
N ARG A 35 4.14 9.79 -3.67
CA ARG A 35 4.60 11.11 -3.20
C ARG A 35 5.79 10.95 -2.26
N LEU A 36 7.00 10.88 -2.86
CA LEU A 36 8.23 10.66 -2.13
C LEU A 36 8.47 11.71 -1.02
N GLY A 37 8.09 12.98 -1.24
CA GLY A 37 8.20 14.03 -0.23
C GLY A 37 7.48 13.68 1.06
N LEU A 38 6.22 13.22 0.97
CA LEU A 38 5.44 12.81 2.13
C LEU A 38 5.99 11.55 2.82
N LEU A 39 6.57 10.62 2.06
CA LEU A 39 7.25 9.47 2.65
C LEU A 39 8.51 9.88 3.42
N ARG A 40 9.26 10.87 2.92
CA ARG A 40 10.43 11.42 3.63
C ARG A 40 10.04 12.15 4.90
N GLU A 41 8.95 12.92 4.90
CA GLU A 41 8.40 13.55 6.09
C GLU A 41 8.01 12.50 7.13
N LEU A 42 7.30 11.46 6.73
CA LEU A 42 6.92 10.35 7.60
C LEU A 42 8.15 9.63 8.18
N LYS A 43 9.17 9.39 7.35
CA LYS A 43 10.44 8.82 7.82
C LYS A 43 11.17 9.73 8.81
N SER A 44 11.18 11.03 8.57
CA SER A 44 11.78 12.02 9.47
C SER A 44 11.05 12.09 10.82
N GLU A 45 9.73 11.96 10.80
CA GLU A 45 8.90 11.93 12.00
C GLU A 45 9.16 10.68 12.85
N LEU A 46 9.17 9.50 12.23
CA LEU A 46 9.29 8.22 12.93
C LEU A 46 10.74 7.81 13.23
N GLN A 47 11.70 8.38 12.52
CA GLN A 47 13.16 8.26 12.68
C GLN A 47 13.72 6.83 12.50
N THR A 48 13.25 5.86 13.28
CA THR A 48 13.78 4.49 13.32
C THR A 48 12.72 3.47 12.90
N HIS A 49 13.17 2.29 12.47
CA HIS A 49 12.29 1.16 12.10
C HIS A 49 11.27 1.49 11.00
N ILE A 50 11.62 2.42 10.13
CA ILE A 50 10.82 2.82 8.97
C ILE A 50 11.67 2.77 7.70
N HIS A 51 11.18 2.06 6.72
CA HIS A 51 11.70 2.01 5.35
C HIS A 51 10.70 2.70 4.44
N ILE A 52 11.17 3.45 3.47
CA ILE A 52 10.29 4.12 2.52
C ILE A 52 10.68 3.77 1.08
N ARG A 53 9.68 3.68 0.21
CA ARG A 53 9.92 3.49 -1.22
C ARG A 53 8.85 4.20 -2.04
N GLU A 54 9.31 5.09 -2.92
CA GLU A 54 8.42 5.63 -3.96
C GLU A 54 7.97 4.50 -4.88
N MET A 55 6.66 4.37 -5.06
CA MET A 55 6.08 3.31 -5.87
C MET A 55 4.69 3.71 -6.35
N ASP A 56 4.48 3.64 -7.64
CA ASP A 56 3.16 3.74 -8.26
C ASP A 56 2.68 2.34 -8.63
N ILE A 57 1.60 1.87 -8.02
CA ILE A 57 1.08 0.52 -8.24
C ILE A 57 0.53 0.29 -9.65
N THR A 58 0.32 1.35 -10.44
CA THR A 58 -0.10 1.25 -11.84
C THR A 58 1.07 1.02 -12.79
N CYS A 59 2.31 1.19 -12.33
CA CYS A 59 3.51 0.98 -13.13
C CYS A 59 3.93 -0.49 -13.12
N ILE A 60 4.53 -0.92 -14.23
CA ILE A 60 4.99 -2.31 -14.39
C ILE A 60 6.10 -2.67 -13.39
N GLU A 61 6.89 -1.70 -12.96
CA GLU A 61 7.99 -1.87 -12.00
C GLU A 61 7.53 -2.00 -10.55
N ALA A 62 6.23 -1.83 -10.27
CA ALA A 62 5.72 -1.84 -8.90
C ALA A 62 5.96 -3.18 -8.17
N GLN A 63 5.86 -4.31 -8.87
CA GLN A 63 6.14 -5.61 -8.28
C GLN A 63 7.62 -5.75 -7.88
N ASP A 64 8.54 -5.31 -8.73
CA ASP A 64 9.98 -5.30 -8.43
C ASP A 64 10.29 -4.34 -7.28
N GLY A 65 9.60 -3.21 -7.21
CA GLY A 65 9.66 -2.26 -6.11
C GLY A 65 9.27 -2.89 -4.78
N LEU A 66 8.16 -3.62 -4.74
CA LEU A 66 7.71 -4.34 -3.57
C LEU A 66 8.72 -5.41 -3.14
N GLN A 67 9.19 -6.23 -4.07
CA GLN A 67 10.19 -7.26 -3.77
C GLN A 67 11.50 -6.66 -3.26
N SER A 68 11.94 -5.52 -3.81
CA SER A 68 13.13 -4.82 -3.35
C SER A 68 12.98 -4.29 -1.92
N LEU A 69 11.82 -3.75 -1.58
CA LEU A 69 11.52 -3.31 -0.21
C LEU A 69 11.49 -4.50 0.77
N ILE A 70 10.90 -5.63 0.37
CA ILE A 70 10.89 -6.86 1.18
C ILE A 70 12.33 -7.33 1.45
N ARG A 71 13.21 -7.29 0.45
CA ARG A 71 14.63 -7.67 0.64
C ARG A 71 15.35 -6.69 1.56
N GLU A 72 15.14 -5.38 1.39
CA GLU A 72 15.72 -4.34 2.26
C GLU A 72 15.32 -4.51 3.73
N MET A 73 14.08 -4.90 3.95
CA MET A 73 13.53 -5.19 5.29
C MET A 73 13.91 -6.57 5.81
N GLU A 74 14.61 -7.41 5.02
CA GLU A 74 14.92 -8.79 5.37
C GLU A 74 13.67 -9.63 5.68
N GLY A 75 12.66 -9.50 4.84
CA GLY A 75 11.37 -10.17 4.96
C GLY A 75 10.25 -9.29 5.48
N VAL A 76 9.04 -9.82 5.42
CA VAL A 76 7.81 -9.15 5.90
C VAL A 76 6.81 -10.20 6.41
N ASP A 77 5.98 -9.82 7.38
CA ASP A 77 4.95 -10.68 7.98
C ASP A 77 3.54 -10.23 7.57
N ILE A 78 3.34 -8.94 7.34
CA ILE A 78 2.05 -8.36 6.96
C ILE A 78 2.25 -7.41 5.79
N ILE A 79 1.44 -7.54 4.74
CA ILE A 79 1.33 -6.55 3.67
C ILE A 79 -0.10 -6.02 3.63
N VAL A 80 -0.24 -4.72 3.76
CA VAL A 80 -1.53 -4.02 3.70
C VAL A 80 -1.60 -3.20 2.42
N ILE A 81 -2.59 -3.46 1.60
CA ILE A 81 -2.88 -2.67 0.40
C ILE A 81 -3.97 -1.66 0.76
N SER A 82 -3.56 -0.42 0.96
CA SER A 82 -4.42 0.74 1.23
C SER A 82 -4.45 1.72 0.06
N ALA A 83 -3.62 1.49 -0.96
CA ALA A 83 -3.62 2.31 -2.17
C ALA A 83 -4.94 2.19 -2.91
N GLY A 84 -5.54 3.33 -3.19
CA GLY A 84 -6.78 3.44 -3.93
C GLY A 84 -7.08 4.90 -4.23
N THR A 85 -7.95 5.13 -5.20
CA THR A 85 -8.42 6.45 -5.57
C THR A 85 -9.91 6.42 -5.81
N ALA A 86 -10.57 7.56 -5.61
CA ALA A 86 -11.94 7.78 -6.04
C ALA A 86 -12.01 9.20 -6.58
N ASP A 87 -12.58 9.36 -7.76
CA ASP A 87 -12.86 10.65 -8.36
C ASP A 87 -14.36 10.74 -8.59
N ILE A 88 -14.95 11.88 -8.23
CA ILE A 88 -16.36 12.17 -8.50
C ILE A 88 -16.58 12.72 -9.91
N ASN A 89 -15.49 12.96 -10.64
CA ASN A 89 -15.54 13.41 -12.01
C ASN A 89 -15.85 12.22 -12.93
N ILE A 90 -16.93 12.32 -13.71
CA ILE A 90 -17.38 11.28 -14.65
C ILE A 90 -16.73 11.37 -16.03
N SER A 91 -15.48 11.85 -16.12
CA SER A 91 -14.72 11.76 -17.36
C SER A 91 -14.14 10.35 -17.56
N TRP A 92 -13.99 9.95 -18.83
CA TRP A 92 -13.37 8.66 -19.15
C TRP A 92 -11.95 8.54 -18.58
N GLU A 93 -11.19 9.63 -18.57
CA GLU A 93 -9.83 9.68 -18.04
C GLU A 93 -9.80 9.40 -16.53
N ALA A 94 -10.73 10.00 -15.77
CA ALA A 94 -10.85 9.78 -14.33
C ALA A 94 -11.29 8.34 -14.00
N GLU A 95 -12.27 7.83 -14.73
CA GLU A 95 -12.76 6.45 -14.59
C GLU A 95 -11.64 5.44 -14.92
N LYS A 96 -10.94 5.65 -16.03
CA LYS A 96 -9.80 4.81 -16.45
C LYS A 96 -8.73 4.78 -15.37
N GLN A 97 -8.33 5.93 -14.83
CA GLN A 97 -7.34 6.00 -13.76
C GLN A 97 -7.81 5.30 -12.49
N THR A 98 -9.08 5.39 -12.16
CA THR A 98 -9.67 4.68 -11.02
C THR A 98 -9.59 3.17 -11.21
N VAL A 99 -9.93 2.66 -12.40
CA VAL A 99 -9.80 1.23 -12.73
C VAL A 99 -8.34 0.78 -12.71
N GLU A 100 -7.44 1.54 -13.32
CA GLU A 100 -6.01 1.23 -13.33
C GLU A 100 -5.43 1.14 -11.91
N THR A 101 -5.83 2.03 -11.00
CA THR A 101 -5.35 2.01 -9.62
C THR A 101 -6.05 0.93 -8.79
N ASN A 102 -7.39 0.95 -8.75
CA ASN A 102 -8.16 0.14 -7.80
C ASN A 102 -8.35 -1.30 -8.24
N VAL A 103 -8.19 -1.61 -9.52
CA VAL A 103 -8.35 -2.96 -10.06
C VAL A 103 -7.00 -3.50 -10.51
N VAL A 104 -6.37 -2.89 -11.51
CA VAL A 104 -5.14 -3.43 -12.10
C VAL A 104 -3.97 -3.34 -11.11
N GLY A 105 -3.71 -2.17 -10.56
CA GLY A 105 -2.64 -1.94 -9.59
C GLY A 105 -2.85 -2.73 -8.30
N PHE A 106 -4.07 -2.75 -7.77
CA PHE A 106 -4.42 -3.57 -6.62
C PHE A 106 -4.15 -5.05 -6.88
N THR A 107 -4.63 -5.59 -8.00
CA THR A 107 -4.45 -7.02 -8.35
C THR A 107 -2.98 -7.37 -8.52
N SER A 108 -2.20 -6.48 -9.14
CA SER A 108 -0.76 -6.64 -9.30
C SER A 108 -0.06 -6.77 -7.94
N MET A 109 -0.35 -5.87 -7.01
CA MET A 109 0.25 -5.89 -5.66
C MET A 109 -0.23 -7.09 -4.84
N ALA A 110 -1.51 -7.43 -4.91
CA ALA A 110 -2.07 -8.59 -4.22
C ALA A 110 -1.44 -9.89 -4.72
N ASN A 111 -1.26 -10.03 -6.03
CA ASN A 111 -0.60 -11.19 -6.63
C ASN A 111 0.87 -11.31 -6.16
N ALA A 112 1.64 -10.23 -6.22
CA ALA A 112 3.03 -10.23 -5.78
C ALA A 112 3.17 -10.57 -4.29
N ALA A 113 2.32 -10.01 -3.44
CA ALA A 113 2.28 -10.30 -2.01
C ALA A 113 1.88 -11.75 -1.73
N PHE A 114 0.88 -12.26 -2.43
CA PHE A 114 0.43 -13.65 -2.30
C PHE A 114 1.53 -14.64 -2.70
N GLN A 115 2.20 -14.40 -3.83
CA GLN A 115 3.32 -15.24 -4.25
C GLN A 115 4.45 -15.25 -3.20
N TYR A 116 4.80 -14.08 -2.69
CA TYR A 116 5.82 -13.99 -1.63
C TYR A 116 5.43 -14.81 -0.40
N PHE A 117 4.22 -14.64 0.14
CA PHE A 117 3.78 -15.39 1.31
C PHE A 117 3.61 -16.89 1.05
N SER A 118 3.20 -17.28 -0.16
CA SER A 118 3.14 -18.69 -0.57
C SER A 118 4.52 -19.34 -0.53
N HIS A 119 5.55 -18.67 -1.03
CA HIS A 119 6.93 -19.17 -0.96
C HIS A 119 7.48 -19.17 0.46
N LYS A 120 7.17 -18.14 1.23
CA LYS A 120 7.58 -18.05 2.64
C LYS A 120 6.87 -19.09 3.53
N GLY A 121 5.69 -19.56 3.12
CA GLY A 121 4.86 -20.49 3.87
C GLY A 121 4.06 -19.86 5.01
N SER A 122 4.12 -18.54 5.19
CA SER A 122 3.39 -17.80 6.22
C SER A 122 3.30 -16.31 5.88
N GLY A 123 2.29 -15.64 6.41
CA GLY A 123 2.12 -14.18 6.26
C GLY A 123 0.65 -13.78 6.24
N HIS A 124 0.42 -12.48 6.24
CA HIS A 124 -0.91 -11.90 6.26
C HIS A 124 -1.05 -10.82 5.20
N LEU A 125 -1.91 -11.05 4.23
CA LEU A 125 -2.30 -10.07 3.20
C LEU A 125 -3.61 -9.42 3.59
N VAL A 126 -3.60 -8.09 3.70
CA VAL A 126 -4.76 -7.27 4.07
C VAL A 126 -5.09 -6.30 2.93
N ALA A 127 -6.35 -6.21 2.58
CA ALA A 127 -6.87 -5.22 1.64
C ALA A 127 -7.84 -4.27 2.33
N ILE A 128 -7.64 -2.96 2.13
CA ILE A 128 -8.60 -1.96 2.57
C ILE A 128 -9.62 -1.78 1.46
N SER A 129 -10.86 -2.16 1.74
CA SER A 129 -12.01 -2.01 0.87
C SER A 129 -12.85 -0.80 1.26
N SER A 130 -13.98 -0.63 0.64
CA SER A 130 -14.92 0.46 0.91
C SER A 130 -16.34 -0.06 1.03
N ILE A 131 -17.16 0.63 1.81
CA ILE A 131 -18.61 0.41 1.83
C ILE A 131 -19.24 0.65 0.45
N ALA A 132 -18.62 1.48 -0.39
CA ALA A 132 -19.04 1.72 -1.77
C ALA A 132 -18.98 0.45 -2.65
N ALA A 133 -18.22 -0.57 -2.25
CA ALA A 133 -18.20 -1.88 -2.92
C ALA A 133 -19.50 -2.69 -2.66
N ILE A 134 -20.28 -2.33 -1.62
CA ILE A 134 -21.49 -3.03 -1.20
C ILE A 134 -22.72 -2.17 -1.45
N ARG A 135 -22.59 -0.86 -1.28
CA ARG A 135 -23.69 0.09 -1.37
C ARG A 135 -23.26 1.33 -2.14
N GLY A 136 -23.92 1.59 -3.28
CA GLY A 136 -23.74 2.84 -4.01
C GLY A 136 -24.26 4.04 -3.23
N GLY A 137 -23.61 5.18 -3.36
CA GLY A 137 -24.06 6.48 -2.85
C GLY A 137 -24.51 7.39 -4.00
N GLY A 138 -25.46 8.29 -3.78
CA GLY A 138 -25.98 9.17 -4.83
C GLY A 138 -24.96 10.14 -5.46
N SER A 139 -23.76 10.24 -4.88
CA SER A 139 -22.64 11.01 -5.44
C SER A 139 -21.59 10.13 -6.16
N PHE A 140 -21.81 8.82 -6.18
CA PHE A 140 -20.95 7.83 -6.84
C PHE A 140 -21.85 6.95 -7.70
N ILE A 141 -22.19 7.44 -8.86
CA ILE A 141 -22.93 6.68 -9.86
C ILE A 141 -21.92 6.08 -10.83
#